data_875a7737593553ee27eef27e4346e050
#
_entry.id   875a7737593553ee27eef27e4346e050
#
_cell.length_a   1.000
_cell.length_b   1.000
_cell.length_c   1.000
_cell.angle_alpha   90.00
_cell.angle_beta   90.00
_cell.angle_gamma   90.00
#
_symmetry.space_group_name_H-M   'P 1'
#
loop_
_entity.id
_entity.type
_entity.pdbx_description
1 polymer ?
#
loop_
_entity_poly.entity_id
_entity_poly.type
_entity_poly.pdbx_seq_one_letter_code
_entity_poly.pdbx_strand_id
1 'polypeptide(L)'
;VMHRERALAQHIRPLEILILNLMPTKIATETQIARLLANTPLQVHMTLLQTASHSATHVSAAHLEAFYKTVEEVKHNRYAGMIITGAPVETMDFEQVDYWNELCEIMDFSETNVYSTLHVCWGAQAGLYYHYGVHKQLLPEKMFGVFEHRVVRPSNPLVRGFDEVFYAPHSRHTGISREDVDNCKALRILAESDVAGPFLMS
;
A
#
# COMPACT_ATOMS: atom_id res chain seq x y z
N VAL A 1 -11.24 -18.97 -0.78
CA VAL A 1 -11.51 -18.53 0.62
C VAL A 1 -11.62 -19.77 1.48
N MET A 2 -10.85 -19.83 2.56
CA MET A 2 -10.88 -20.94 3.50
C MET A 2 -12.08 -20.78 4.45
N HIS A 3 -12.83 -21.86 4.72
CA HIS A 3 -13.89 -21.83 5.71
C HIS A 3 -13.32 -21.69 7.14
N ARG A 4 -14.07 -21.01 8.02
CA ARG A 4 -13.64 -20.71 9.40
C ARG A 4 -13.22 -21.97 10.17
N GLU A 5 -13.97 -23.05 10.07
CA GLU A 5 -13.65 -24.31 10.75
C GLU A 5 -12.30 -24.89 10.32
N ARG A 6 -12.01 -24.85 9.01
CA ARG A 6 -10.71 -25.29 8.47
C ARG A 6 -9.57 -24.36 8.89
N ALA A 7 -9.83 -23.05 8.95
CA ALA A 7 -8.83 -22.08 9.43
C ALA A 7 -8.48 -22.33 10.90
N LEU A 8 -9.48 -22.57 11.74
CA LEU A 8 -9.27 -22.87 13.18
C LEU A 8 -8.61 -24.23 13.43
N ALA A 9 -8.71 -25.16 12.50
CA ALA A 9 -8.07 -26.48 12.59
C ALA A 9 -6.60 -26.48 12.11
N GLN A 10 -6.10 -25.39 11.58
CA GLN A 10 -4.69 -25.29 11.19
C GLN A 10 -3.80 -25.10 12.43
N HIS A 11 -2.75 -25.93 12.54
CA HIS A 11 -1.72 -25.80 13.58
C HIS A 11 -0.64 -24.76 13.24
N ILE A 12 -0.86 -23.94 12.20
CA ILE A 12 0.05 -22.88 11.74
C ILE A 12 -0.44 -21.56 12.29
N ARG A 13 0.47 -20.78 12.88
CA ARG A 13 0.16 -19.43 13.36
C ARG A 13 -0.31 -18.56 12.19
N PRO A 14 -1.43 -17.84 12.33
CA PRO A 14 -1.90 -16.92 11.30
C PRO A 14 -0.87 -15.85 10.96
N LEU A 15 -0.86 -15.41 9.69
CA LEU A 15 -0.14 -14.23 9.29
C LEU A 15 -0.94 -13.00 9.72
N GLU A 16 -0.38 -12.23 10.64
CA GLU A 16 -0.97 -10.96 11.09
C GLU A 16 -0.66 -9.86 10.07
N ILE A 17 -1.67 -9.33 9.41
CA ILE A 17 -1.54 -8.30 8.36
C ILE A 17 -2.31 -7.05 8.78
N LEU A 18 -1.62 -5.90 8.75
CA LEU A 18 -2.22 -4.58 8.92
C LEU A 18 -2.62 -3.98 7.58
N ILE A 19 -3.72 -3.23 7.55
CA ILE A 19 -4.14 -2.46 6.39
C ILE A 19 -4.47 -1.04 6.83
N LEU A 20 -3.59 -0.09 6.53
CA LEU A 20 -3.90 1.33 6.65
C LEU A 20 -4.69 1.75 5.42
N ASN A 21 -6.00 1.88 5.62
CA ASN A 21 -6.92 2.20 4.54
C ASN A 21 -7.22 3.71 4.51
N LEU A 22 -6.53 4.44 3.63
CA LEU A 22 -6.68 5.88 3.42
C LEU A 22 -7.73 6.23 2.33
N MET A 23 -8.32 5.20 1.69
CA MET A 23 -9.32 5.41 0.65
C MET A 23 -10.66 5.90 1.23
N PRO A 24 -11.37 6.79 0.54
CA PRO A 24 -12.69 7.25 0.97
C PRO A 24 -13.74 6.13 0.88
N THR A 25 -13.64 5.23 -0.11
CA THR A 25 -14.53 4.06 -0.28
C THR A 25 -14.00 2.86 0.50
N LYS A 26 -13.95 2.97 1.83
CA LYS A 26 -13.29 1.99 2.72
C LYS A 26 -13.79 0.56 2.50
N ILE A 27 -15.08 0.31 2.53
CA ILE A 27 -15.68 -1.04 2.41
C ILE A 27 -15.31 -1.73 1.08
N ALA A 28 -15.33 -0.97 -0.03
CA ALA A 28 -14.92 -1.52 -1.33
C ALA A 28 -13.44 -1.91 -1.34
N THR A 29 -12.58 -1.04 -0.81
CA THR A 29 -11.13 -1.28 -0.71
C THR A 29 -10.83 -2.48 0.20
N GLU A 30 -11.46 -2.56 1.38
CA GLU A 30 -11.36 -3.70 2.31
C GLU A 30 -11.71 -5.01 1.60
N THR A 31 -12.83 -5.04 0.88
CA THR A 31 -13.29 -6.23 0.17
C THR A 31 -12.30 -6.67 -0.91
N GLN A 32 -11.75 -5.72 -1.68
CA GLN A 32 -10.77 -6.00 -2.72
C GLN A 32 -9.47 -6.58 -2.13
N ILE A 33 -8.94 -5.94 -1.10
CA ILE A 33 -7.70 -6.40 -0.44
C ILE A 33 -7.94 -7.77 0.23
N ALA A 34 -9.06 -7.94 0.93
CA ALA A 34 -9.39 -9.21 1.57
C ALA A 34 -9.48 -10.37 0.57
N ARG A 35 -10.05 -10.13 -0.62
CA ARG A 35 -10.09 -11.14 -1.69
C ARG A 35 -8.72 -11.53 -2.19
N LEU A 36 -7.80 -10.57 -2.34
CA LEU A 36 -6.42 -10.84 -2.75
C LEU A 36 -5.66 -11.62 -1.68
N LEU A 37 -5.74 -11.19 -0.43
CA LEU A 37 -5.09 -11.87 0.70
C LEU A 37 -5.68 -13.26 0.98
N ALA A 38 -6.95 -13.49 0.69
CA ALA A 38 -7.58 -14.79 0.86
C ALA A 38 -7.21 -15.81 -0.23
N ASN A 39 -6.49 -15.41 -1.28
CA ASN A 39 -6.01 -16.30 -2.34
C ASN A 39 -4.71 -17.03 -1.94
N THR A 40 -4.70 -17.62 -0.76
CA THR A 40 -3.59 -18.39 -0.19
C THR A 40 -4.13 -19.55 0.64
N PRO A 41 -3.39 -20.67 0.78
CA PRO A 41 -3.73 -21.73 1.71
C PRO A 41 -3.41 -21.38 3.17
N LEU A 42 -2.69 -20.28 3.42
CA LEU A 42 -2.34 -19.84 4.76
C LEU A 42 -3.49 -19.07 5.40
N GLN A 43 -3.62 -19.20 6.72
CA GLN A 43 -4.52 -18.35 7.48
C GLN A 43 -3.96 -16.94 7.58
N VAL A 44 -4.75 -15.95 7.18
CA VAL A 44 -4.44 -14.53 7.30
C VAL A 44 -5.42 -13.89 8.28
N HIS A 45 -4.89 -13.21 9.26
CA HIS A 45 -5.65 -12.36 10.17
C HIS A 45 -5.42 -10.90 9.79
N MET A 46 -6.48 -10.22 9.36
CA MET A 46 -6.44 -8.87 8.83
C MET A 46 -6.93 -7.88 9.89
N THR A 47 -6.13 -6.89 10.21
CA THR A 47 -6.50 -5.77 11.10
C THR A 47 -6.52 -4.48 10.29
N LEU A 48 -7.66 -3.77 10.30
CA LEU A 48 -7.84 -2.51 9.62
C LEU A 48 -7.38 -1.35 10.50
N LEU A 49 -6.59 -0.44 9.91
CA LEU A 49 -6.15 0.79 10.54
C LEU A 49 -6.76 2.01 9.87
N GLN A 50 -7.03 3.01 10.67
CA GLN A 50 -7.35 4.37 10.24
C GLN A 50 -6.47 5.37 10.97
N THR A 51 -6.35 6.56 10.41
CA THR A 51 -5.79 7.71 11.11
C THR A 51 -6.79 8.25 12.12
N ALA A 52 -6.33 8.58 13.32
CA ALA A 52 -7.17 9.17 14.38
C ALA A 52 -7.45 10.65 14.09
N SER A 53 -6.52 11.34 13.43
CA SER A 53 -6.58 12.77 13.10
C SER A 53 -7.56 13.11 11.96
N HIS A 54 -7.99 12.13 11.18
CA HIS A 54 -8.89 12.35 10.03
C HIS A 54 -10.18 11.54 10.13
N SER A 55 -11.32 12.21 10.03
CA SER A 55 -12.63 11.57 10.02
C SER A 55 -13.06 11.21 8.61
N ALA A 56 -13.27 9.93 8.34
CA ALA A 56 -13.78 9.46 7.05
C ALA A 56 -15.24 9.90 6.84
N THR A 57 -15.50 10.64 5.76
CA THR A 57 -16.82 11.24 5.47
C THR A 57 -17.81 10.28 4.79
N HIS A 58 -17.33 9.17 4.21
CA HIS A 58 -18.15 8.26 3.39
C HIS A 58 -18.39 6.89 4.03
N VAL A 59 -18.15 6.76 5.33
CA VAL A 59 -18.34 5.51 6.08
C VAL A 59 -19.05 5.82 7.39
N SER A 60 -19.98 4.94 7.83
CA SER A 60 -20.67 5.15 9.10
C SER A 60 -19.68 5.04 10.27
N ALA A 61 -19.86 5.88 11.28
CA ALA A 61 -19.07 5.83 12.51
C ALA A 61 -19.12 4.44 13.16
N ALA A 62 -20.27 3.78 13.12
CA ALA A 62 -20.46 2.43 13.65
C ALA A 62 -19.57 1.38 12.95
N HIS A 63 -19.34 1.51 11.62
CA HIS A 63 -18.44 0.61 10.89
C HIS A 63 -16.99 0.85 11.31
N LEU A 64 -16.58 2.12 11.43
CA LEU A 64 -15.22 2.47 11.85
C LEU A 64 -14.93 1.96 13.26
N GLU A 65 -15.85 2.21 14.20
CA GLU A 65 -15.72 1.76 15.59
C GLU A 65 -15.67 0.22 15.72
N ALA A 66 -16.44 -0.49 14.88
CA ALA A 66 -16.50 -1.95 14.94
C ALA A 66 -15.29 -2.64 14.32
N PHE A 67 -14.65 -2.07 13.30
CA PHE A 67 -13.67 -2.78 12.46
C PHE A 67 -12.30 -2.11 12.38
N TYR A 68 -12.19 -0.83 12.69
CA TYR A 68 -10.93 -0.09 12.56
C TYR A 68 -10.27 0.14 13.92
N LYS A 69 -8.95 0.14 13.89
CA LYS A 69 -8.10 0.48 15.03
C LYS A 69 -7.21 1.68 14.68
N THR A 70 -6.70 2.32 15.70
CA THR A 70 -5.63 3.31 15.58
C THR A 70 -4.27 2.65 15.76
N VAL A 71 -3.19 3.35 15.41
CA VAL A 71 -1.83 2.83 15.63
C VAL A 71 -1.54 2.61 17.12
N GLU A 72 -2.08 3.45 18.00
CA GLU A 72 -1.92 3.32 19.45
C GLU A 72 -2.42 1.97 20.00
N GLU A 73 -3.50 1.45 19.42
CA GLU A 73 -4.08 0.17 19.85
C GLU A 73 -3.28 -1.06 19.37
N VAL A 74 -2.43 -0.88 18.35
CA VAL A 74 -1.70 -1.98 17.72
C VAL A 74 -0.19 -1.91 17.88
N LYS A 75 0.36 -0.79 18.34
CA LYS A 75 1.80 -0.50 18.37
C LYS A 75 2.65 -1.46 19.21
N HIS A 76 2.05 -2.20 20.13
CA HIS A 76 2.75 -3.17 20.96
C HIS A 76 2.89 -4.56 20.31
N ASN A 77 2.26 -4.78 19.16
CA ASN A 77 2.28 -6.05 18.46
C ASN A 77 3.29 -6.03 17.30
N ARG A 78 3.61 -7.22 16.79
CA ARG A 78 4.40 -7.40 15.58
C ARG A 78 3.56 -8.05 14.50
N TYR A 79 3.81 -7.65 13.25
CA TYR A 79 3.01 -8.03 12.10
C TYR A 79 3.88 -8.64 11.00
N ALA A 80 3.32 -9.62 10.28
CA ALA A 80 3.98 -10.23 9.14
C ALA A 80 3.99 -9.32 7.92
N GLY A 81 2.99 -8.43 7.80
CA GLY A 81 2.92 -7.48 6.71
C GLY A 81 2.00 -6.31 7.01
N MET A 82 2.19 -5.24 6.23
CA MET A 82 1.32 -4.07 6.23
C MET A 82 1.04 -3.61 4.80
N ILE A 83 -0.16 -3.13 4.55
CA ILE A 83 -0.54 -2.47 3.30
C ILE A 83 -0.95 -1.04 3.63
N ILE A 84 -0.30 -0.06 3.00
CA ILE A 84 -0.69 1.36 3.05
C ILE A 84 -1.31 1.70 1.70
N THR A 85 -2.59 2.04 1.70
CA THR A 85 -3.34 2.31 0.46
C THR A 85 -3.05 3.70 -0.10
N GLY A 86 -3.54 3.98 -1.30
CA GLY A 86 -3.62 5.32 -1.84
C GLY A 86 -4.63 6.19 -1.11
N ALA A 87 -4.61 7.48 -1.42
CA ALA A 87 -5.56 8.48 -0.96
C ALA A 87 -5.83 9.51 -2.07
N PRO A 88 -7.01 10.17 -2.11
CA PRO A 88 -7.38 11.12 -3.17
C PRO A 88 -6.82 12.53 -2.88
N VAL A 89 -5.57 12.63 -2.46
CA VAL A 89 -4.87 13.88 -2.09
C VAL A 89 -3.58 14.06 -2.90
N GLU A 90 -3.49 13.43 -4.06
CA GLU A 90 -2.24 13.33 -4.83
C GLU A 90 -1.68 14.67 -5.31
N THR A 91 -2.52 15.69 -5.49
CA THR A 91 -2.10 17.02 -5.94
C THR A 91 -1.70 17.97 -4.82
N MET A 92 -1.95 17.59 -3.56
CA MET A 92 -1.52 18.37 -2.38
C MET A 92 -0.07 18.03 -2.04
N ASP A 93 0.66 19.00 -1.49
CA ASP A 93 1.95 18.71 -0.86
C ASP A 93 1.73 17.77 0.34
N PHE A 94 2.71 16.92 0.65
CA PHE A 94 2.53 15.92 1.70
C PHE A 94 2.24 16.56 3.05
N GLU A 95 2.96 17.63 3.38
CA GLU A 95 2.84 18.36 4.65
C GLU A 95 1.51 19.13 4.80
N GLN A 96 0.76 19.31 3.70
CA GLN A 96 -0.56 19.94 3.71
C GLN A 96 -1.68 18.94 3.98
N VAL A 97 -1.37 17.64 3.96
CA VAL A 97 -2.35 16.59 4.28
C VAL A 97 -2.54 16.54 5.79
N ASP A 98 -3.78 16.69 6.26
CA ASP A 98 -4.15 16.83 7.67
C ASP A 98 -3.65 15.68 8.58
N TYR A 99 -3.53 14.47 8.05
CA TYR A 99 -3.00 13.30 8.76
C TYR A 99 -1.53 12.98 8.45
N TRP A 100 -0.77 13.91 7.84
CA TRP A 100 0.62 13.64 7.42
C TRP A 100 1.52 13.23 8.58
N ASN A 101 1.48 13.97 9.68
CA ASN A 101 2.32 13.66 10.85
C ASN A 101 2.01 12.27 11.42
N GLU A 102 0.73 11.91 11.53
CA GLU A 102 0.33 10.57 11.98
C GLU A 102 0.75 9.48 10.99
N LEU A 103 0.67 9.76 9.69
CA LEU A 103 1.17 8.83 8.66
C LEU A 103 2.68 8.60 8.79
N CYS A 104 3.47 9.63 9.10
CA CYS A 104 4.91 9.50 9.38
C CYS A 104 5.15 8.57 10.59
N GLU A 105 4.42 8.76 11.69
CA GLU A 105 4.50 7.90 12.88
C GLU A 105 4.14 6.43 12.55
N ILE A 106 3.13 6.22 11.70
CA ILE A 106 2.74 4.89 11.23
C ILE A 106 3.83 4.28 10.35
N MET A 107 4.49 5.05 9.51
CA MET A 107 5.62 4.59 8.68
C MET A 107 6.83 4.21 9.55
N ASP A 108 7.17 5.00 10.58
CA ASP A 108 8.22 4.65 11.57
C ASP A 108 7.86 3.35 12.33
N PHE A 109 6.62 3.23 12.76
CA PHE A 109 6.12 1.99 13.37
C PHE A 109 6.28 0.80 12.41
N SER A 110 6.03 0.99 11.13
CA SER A 110 6.14 -0.08 10.14
C SER A 110 7.58 -0.60 9.99
N GLU A 111 8.59 0.24 10.14
CA GLU A 111 10.00 -0.17 10.05
C GLU A 111 10.45 -1.08 11.22
N THR A 112 9.83 -0.89 12.39
CA THR A 112 10.26 -1.61 13.61
C THR A 112 9.36 -2.80 13.96
N ASN A 113 8.08 -2.74 13.62
CA ASN A 113 7.07 -3.70 14.07
C ASN A 113 6.48 -4.57 12.95
N VAL A 114 6.78 -4.25 11.68
CA VAL A 114 6.24 -4.98 10.52
C VAL A 114 7.39 -5.57 9.72
N TYR A 115 7.26 -6.86 9.33
CA TYR A 115 8.30 -7.54 8.56
C TYR A 115 8.44 -7.00 7.14
N SER A 116 7.30 -6.66 6.49
CA SER A 116 7.30 -6.10 5.12
C SER A 116 6.09 -5.20 4.92
N THR A 117 6.30 -4.03 4.32
CA THR A 117 5.24 -3.06 4.05
C THR A 117 5.08 -2.85 2.54
N LEU A 118 3.85 -3.01 2.05
CA LEU A 118 3.46 -2.68 0.68
C LEU A 118 2.79 -1.31 0.66
N HIS A 119 3.40 -0.37 0.00
CA HIS A 119 2.84 0.95 -0.26
C HIS A 119 2.18 0.97 -1.64
N VAL A 120 0.96 1.52 -1.75
CA VAL A 120 0.18 1.51 -3.00
C VAL A 120 -0.20 2.92 -3.42
N CYS A 121 0.00 3.25 -4.70
CA CYS A 121 -0.43 4.50 -5.32
C CYS A 121 0.14 5.74 -4.60
N TRP A 122 -0.71 6.64 -4.09
CA TRP A 122 -0.27 7.79 -3.31
C TRP A 122 0.48 7.38 -2.03
N GLY A 123 0.06 6.29 -1.39
CA GLY A 123 0.80 5.74 -0.25
C GLY A 123 2.23 5.34 -0.62
N ALA A 124 2.47 4.84 -1.86
CA ALA A 124 3.82 4.58 -2.35
C ALA A 124 4.62 5.87 -2.55
N GLN A 125 4.00 6.91 -3.09
CA GLN A 125 4.65 8.23 -3.23
C GLN A 125 4.99 8.83 -1.86
N ALA A 126 4.09 8.69 -0.86
CA ALA A 126 4.33 9.12 0.51
C ALA A 126 5.51 8.37 1.15
N GLY A 127 5.57 7.05 1.01
CA GLY A 127 6.68 6.25 1.50
C GLY A 127 8.01 6.57 0.81
N LEU A 128 8.01 6.77 -0.51
CA LEU A 128 9.19 7.20 -1.26
C LEU A 128 9.71 8.56 -0.80
N TYR A 129 8.81 9.49 -0.55
CA TYR A 129 9.17 10.81 -0.04
C TYR A 129 9.72 10.72 1.38
N TYR A 130 9.00 10.07 2.28
CA TYR A 130 9.36 10.02 3.69
C TYR A 130 10.68 9.28 3.96
N HIS A 131 10.82 8.07 3.42
CA HIS A 131 11.97 7.21 3.71
C HIS A 131 13.20 7.53 2.84
N TYR A 132 13.00 8.05 1.63
CA TYR A 132 14.07 8.17 0.64
C TYR A 132 14.25 9.58 0.06
N GLY A 133 13.38 10.54 0.41
CA GLY A 133 13.43 11.89 -0.14
C GLY A 133 13.10 11.98 -1.64
N VAL A 134 12.44 10.96 -2.21
CA VAL A 134 12.04 10.95 -3.62
C VAL A 134 10.69 11.64 -3.76
N HIS A 135 10.69 12.78 -4.45
CA HIS A 135 9.51 13.62 -4.60
C HIS A 135 8.59 13.15 -5.73
N LYS A 136 7.28 13.26 -5.50
CA LYS A 136 6.31 13.14 -6.59
C LYS A 136 6.35 14.37 -7.48
N GLN A 137 6.01 14.18 -8.76
CA GLN A 137 5.97 15.24 -9.77
C GLN A 137 4.56 15.32 -10.36
N LEU A 138 4.05 16.53 -10.55
CA LEU A 138 2.79 16.75 -11.25
C LEU A 138 2.99 16.42 -12.74
N LEU A 139 2.09 15.61 -13.29
CA LEU A 139 2.08 15.30 -14.71
C LEU A 139 1.45 16.45 -15.50
N PRO A 140 1.89 16.69 -16.76
CA PRO A 140 1.30 17.73 -17.62
C PRO A 140 -0.20 17.53 -17.85
N GLU A 141 -0.64 16.29 -17.90
CA GLU A 141 -2.05 15.90 -18.00
C GLU A 141 -2.31 14.62 -17.20
N LYS A 142 -3.58 14.35 -16.91
CA LYS A 142 -3.97 13.13 -16.19
C LYS A 142 -3.60 11.90 -16.99
N MET A 143 -2.77 11.06 -16.43
CA MET A 143 -2.49 9.73 -16.98
C MET A 143 -3.67 8.81 -16.67
N PHE A 144 -4.42 8.45 -17.72
CA PHE A 144 -5.60 7.61 -17.59
C PHE A 144 -5.63 6.57 -18.72
N GLY A 145 -5.67 5.29 -18.35
CA GLY A 145 -5.69 4.19 -19.32
C GLY A 145 -5.07 2.92 -18.80
N VAL A 146 -4.91 1.96 -19.70
CA VAL A 146 -4.19 0.69 -19.46
C VAL A 146 -2.89 0.75 -20.25
N PHE A 147 -1.76 0.60 -19.56
CA PHE A 147 -0.43 0.74 -20.11
C PHE A 147 0.34 -0.57 -20.02
N GLU A 148 1.19 -0.79 -21.01
CA GLU A 148 2.13 -1.90 -21.02
C GLU A 148 3.26 -1.66 -20.02
N HIS A 149 3.61 -2.71 -19.28
CA HIS A 149 4.72 -2.74 -18.33
C HIS A 149 5.57 -3.96 -18.59
N ARG A 150 6.86 -3.87 -18.26
CA ARG A 150 7.78 -4.99 -18.33
C ARG A 150 8.48 -5.21 -16.99
N VAL A 151 8.78 -6.45 -16.69
CA VAL A 151 9.60 -6.84 -15.56
C VAL A 151 11.07 -6.62 -15.95
N VAL A 152 11.76 -5.75 -15.20
CA VAL A 152 13.18 -5.44 -15.47
C VAL A 152 14.15 -6.23 -14.58
N ARG A 153 13.64 -6.88 -13.52
CA ARG A 153 14.43 -7.72 -12.61
C ARG A 153 13.74 -9.05 -12.30
N PRO A 154 13.68 -9.99 -13.28
CA PRO A 154 12.88 -11.21 -13.16
C PRO A 154 13.36 -12.18 -12.05
N SER A 155 14.61 -12.04 -11.60
CA SER A 155 15.14 -12.84 -10.49
C SER A 155 14.66 -12.41 -9.11
N ASN A 156 14.02 -11.24 -8.99
CA ASN A 156 13.53 -10.75 -7.70
C ASN A 156 12.28 -11.54 -7.26
N PRO A 157 12.22 -12.03 -6.01
CA PRO A 157 11.07 -12.79 -5.51
C PRO A 157 9.71 -12.08 -5.62
N LEU A 158 9.68 -10.75 -5.55
CA LEU A 158 8.46 -9.95 -5.60
C LEU A 158 7.77 -9.95 -6.97
N VAL A 159 8.49 -10.28 -8.03
CA VAL A 159 7.94 -10.40 -9.40
C VAL A 159 7.82 -11.85 -9.86
N ARG A 160 8.01 -12.80 -8.95
CA ARG A 160 7.87 -14.22 -9.28
C ARG A 160 6.43 -14.54 -9.70
N GLY A 161 6.28 -15.09 -10.90
CA GLY A 161 4.98 -15.41 -11.47
C GLY A 161 4.35 -14.27 -12.28
N PHE A 162 5.03 -13.13 -12.42
CA PHE A 162 4.63 -12.11 -13.39
C PHE A 162 5.02 -12.58 -14.79
N ASP A 163 4.20 -12.24 -15.77
CA ASP A 163 4.61 -12.30 -17.16
C ASP A 163 5.72 -11.26 -17.43
N GLU A 164 6.60 -11.52 -18.38
CA GLU A 164 7.67 -10.59 -18.76
C GLU A 164 7.10 -9.22 -19.14
N VAL A 165 5.97 -9.24 -19.84
CA VAL A 165 5.18 -8.06 -20.20
C VAL A 165 3.75 -8.24 -19.69
N PHE A 166 3.23 -7.22 -19.03
CA PHE A 166 1.86 -7.20 -18.50
C PHE A 166 1.23 -5.82 -18.65
N TYR A 167 -0.08 -5.76 -18.50
CA TYR A 167 -0.84 -4.52 -18.62
C TYR A 167 -1.43 -4.13 -17.26
N ALA A 168 -1.26 -2.85 -16.90
CA ALA A 168 -1.81 -2.30 -15.67
C ALA A 168 -2.57 -0.99 -15.90
N PRO A 169 -3.71 -0.79 -15.21
CA PRO A 169 -4.46 0.45 -15.29
C PRO A 169 -3.81 1.55 -14.46
N HIS A 170 -3.81 2.77 -14.99
CA HIS A 170 -3.40 3.98 -14.28
C HIS A 170 -4.53 5.02 -14.32
N SER A 171 -4.68 5.75 -13.21
CA SER A 171 -5.56 6.91 -13.09
C SER A 171 -4.94 7.86 -12.07
N ARG A 172 -4.08 8.77 -12.52
CA ARG A 172 -3.28 9.62 -11.61
C ARG A 172 -2.88 10.95 -12.26
N HIS A 173 -2.68 11.97 -11.44
CA HIS A 173 -2.18 13.29 -11.83
C HIS A 173 -0.70 13.48 -11.48
N THR A 174 -0.12 12.56 -10.72
CA THR A 174 1.27 12.63 -10.29
C THR A 174 2.03 11.38 -10.66
N GLY A 175 3.35 11.49 -10.73
CA GLY A 175 4.27 10.41 -11.03
C GLY A 175 5.54 10.49 -10.19
N ILE A 176 6.41 9.51 -10.36
CA ILE A 176 7.76 9.46 -9.80
C ILE A 176 8.76 9.47 -10.96
N SER A 177 9.79 10.32 -10.84
CA SER A 177 10.88 10.35 -11.80
C SER A 177 11.69 9.06 -11.72
N ARG A 178 11.97 8.44 -12.87
CA ARG A 178 12.88 7.31 -12.95
C ARG A 178 14.28 7.71 -12.49
N GLU A 179 14.75 8.90 -12.89
CA GLU A 179 16.07 9.41 -12.52
C GLU A 179 16.22 9.54 -11.00
N ASP A 180 15.19 10.04 -10.30
CA ASP A 180 15.21 10.16 -8.84
C ASP A 180 15.30 8.79 -8.16
N VAL A 181 14.60 7.78 -8.70
CA VAL A 181 14.70 6.40 -8.20
C VAL A 181 16.06 5.80 -8.47
N ASP A 182 16.62 5.97 -9.68
CA ASP A 182 17.93 5.43 -10.06
C ASP A 182 19.07 6.07 -9.24
N ASN A 183 18.93 7.34 -8.84
CA ASN A 183 19.86 8.05 -7.97
C ASN A 183 19.80 7.57 -6.51
N CYS A 184 18.71 6.96 -6.08
CA CYS A 184 18.54 6.40 -4.73
C CYS A 184 19.13 4.98 -4.67
N LYS A 185 20.29 4.83 -4.02
CA LYS A 185 20.98 3.53 -3.91
C LYS A 185 20.19 2.46 -3.17
N ALA A 186 19.25 2.88 -2.32
CA ALA A 186 18.39 1.97 -1.55
C ALA A 186 17.24 1.38 -2.37
N LEU A 187 16.86 2.00 -3.48
CA LEU A 187 15.74 1.59 -4.31
C LEU A 187 16.18 0.79 -5.54
N ARG A 188 15.30 -0.09 -5.99
CA ARG A 188 15.46 -0.88 -7.21
C ARG A 188 14.12 -0.96 -7.95
N ILE A 189 14.08 -0.53 -9.21
CA ILE A 189 12.92 -0.72 -10.07
C ILE A 189 12.85 -2.20 -10.46
N LEU A 190 11.70 -2.81 -10.23
CA LEU A 190 11.41 -4.22 -10.55
C LEU A 190 10.56 -4.36 -11.81
N ALA A 191 9.63 -3.42 -12.01
CA ALA A 191 8.81 -3.33 -13.21
C ALA A 191 8.55 -1.86 -13.56
N GLU A 192 8.46 -1.57 -14.84
CA GLU A 192 8.28 -0.22 -15.37
C GLU A 192 7.54 -0.23 -16.70
N SER A 193 7.10 0.94 -17.13
CA SER A 193 6.52 1.23 -18.44
C SER A 193 7.31 2.35 -19.10
N ASP A 194 7.49 2.27 -20.42
CA ASP A 194 8.11 3.35 -21.20
C ASP A 194 7.25 4.62 -21.21
N VAL A 195 5.94 4.47 -21.03
CA VAL A 195 4.97 5.58 -21.01
C VAL A 195 4.62 5.98 -19.59
N ALA A 196 4.34 5.01 -18.71
CA ALA A 196 3.85 5.29 -17.37
C ALA A 196 4.99 5.37 -16.30
N GLY A 197 6.23 5.08 -16.66
CA GLY A 197 7.38 5.15 -15.74
C GLY A 197 7.47 4.01 -14.73
N PRO A 198 8.16 4.20 -13.60
CA PRO A 198 8.31 3.19 -12.56
C PRO A 198 6.96 2.70 -12.02
N PHE A 199 6.81 1.37 -11.90
CA PHE A 199 5.56 0.74 -11.45
C PHE A 199 5.72 0.00 -10.13
N LEU A 200 6.72 -0.86 -10.04
CA LEU A 200 7.03 -1.65 -8.84
C LEU A 200 8.50 -1.44 -8.46
N MET A 201 8.73 -1.13 -7.20
CA MET A 201 10.06 -0.85 -6.64
C MET A 201 10.24 -1.59 -5.31
N SER A 202 11.48 -1.88 -4.95
CA SER A 202 11.86 -2.44 -3.65
C SER A 202 13.17 -1.85 -3.17
#